data_ca09082eb2c53a8025c84038595d5d4f
#
_entry.id   ca09082eb2c53a8025c84038595d5d4f
#
_cell.length_a   1.000
_cell.length_b   1.000
_cell.length_c   1.000
_cell.angle_alpha   90.00
_cell.angle_beta   90.00
_cell.angle_gamma   90.00
#
_symmetry.space_group_name_H-M   'P 1'
#
loop_
_entity.id
_entity.type
_entity.pdbx_description
1 polymer ?
#
loop_
_entity_poly.entity_id
_entity_poly.type
_entity_poly.pdbx_seq_one_letter_code
_entity_poly.pdbx_strand_id
1 'polypeptide(L)'
;MESEPFVSIVIPTTGKIKFIRGLVKSVIELDYPKEKFELILIGDEPTDLMEKHSSIAKEAGVNTIVKYRPVAAGQKRNIGSEKAKGSLIAFTDDDTILRNDWIKNSIRHLIENEKYVGVGGPNYTPKEEMPFAKAVGRIFGSKFLFSFRYTIGHSKAKEIAHNPTCNYIIKKDVVNEIKFHETLWPGEDAEFDIRLLNAGYKILYAPDVVVWHHRRPRPTAFLKQMFNYGK
;
A
#
# COMPACT_ATOMS: atom_id res chain seq x y z
N MET A 1 10.23 26.97 -1.42
CA MET A 1 9.23 25.86 -1.41
C MET A 1 9.90 24.72 -2.12
N GLU A 2 10.28 23.66 -1.40
CA GLU A 2 10.76 22.44 -2.07
C GLU A 2 9.68 21.94 -3.00
N SER A 3 10.08 21.62 -4.24
CA SER A 3 9.14 21.16 -5.26
C SER A 3 8.50 19.86 -4.81
N GLU A 4 7.17 19.81 -4.74
CA GLU A 4 6.41 18.60 -4.47
C GLU A 4 6.91 17.45 -5.37
N PRO A 5 7.43 16.34 -4.79
CA PRO A 5 7.99 15.26 -5.60
C PRO A 5 6.90 14.54 -6.40
N PHE A 6 7.26 13.98 -7.53
CA PHE A 6 6.33 13.14 -8.30
C PHE A 6 6.19 11.76 -7.64
N VAL A 7 4.96 11.30 -7.42
CA VAL A 7 4.64 10.04 -6.74
C VAL A 7 3.97 9.08 -7.70
N SER A 8 4.42 7.82 -7.74
CA SER A 8 3.74 6.76 -8.48
C SER A 8 3.02 5.82 -7.51
N ILE A 9 1.70 5.78 -7.55
CA ILE A 9 0.88 4.87 -6.76
C ILE A 9 0.81 3.53 -7.50
N VAL A 10 1.39 2.48 -6.92
CA VAL A 10 1.48 1.15 -7.54
C VAL A 10 0.57 0.17 -6.80
N ILE A 11 -0.35 -0.46 -7.53
CA ILE A 11 -1.38 -1.33 -7.00
C ILE A 11 -1.35 -2.67 -7.72
N PRO A 12 -0.91 -3.75 -7.04
CA PRO A 12 -1.13 -5.10 -7.53
C PRO A 12 -2.61 -5.49 -7.33
N THR A 13 -3.24 -6.05 -8.34
CA THR A 13 -4.64 -6.48 -8.26
C THR A 13 -4.88 -7.76 -9.03
N THR A 14 -5.93 -8.50 -8.68
CA THR A 14 -6.47 -9.57 -9.53
C THR A 14 -7.46 -9.04 -10.57
N GLY A 15 -7.85 -7.77 -10.45
CA GLY A 15 -8.89 -7.15 -11.28
C GLY A 15 -10.32 -7.57 -10.93
N LYS A 16 -10.51 -8.45 -9.94
CA LYS A 16 -11.82 -9.07 -9.59
C LYS A 16 -12.42 -8.52 -8.29
N ILE A 17 -11.74 -7.60 -7.60
CA ILE A 17 -12.15 -7.15 -6.27
C ILE A 17 -13.10 -5.95 -6.39
N LYS A 18 -14.29 -6.13 -5.81
CA LYS A 18 -15.34 -5.08 -5.76
C LYS A 18 -14.92 -3.80 -5.03
N PHE A 19 -13.87 -3.85 -4.21
CA PHE A 19 -13.37 -2.73 -3.43
C PHE A 19 -12.57 -1.70 -4.25
N ILE A 20 -12.13 -2.05 -5.46
CA ILE A 20 -11.39 -1.15 -6.36
C ILE A 20 -12.12 0.19 -6.58
N ARG A 21 -13.45 0.20 -6.52
CA ARG A 21 -14.24 1.43 -6.57
C ARG A 21 -13.89 2.41 -5.44
N GLY A 22 -13.81 1.91 -4.22
CA GLY A 22 -13.47 2.72 -3.03
C GLY A 22 -12.05 3.26 -3.11
N LEU A 23 -11.12 2.41 -3.54
CA LEU A 23 -9.74 2.80 -3.77
C LEU A 23 -9.64 3.91 -4.83
N VAL A 24 -10.16 3.70 -6.03
CA VAL A 24 -10.08 4.69 -7.14
C VAL A 24 -10.72 6.01 -6.74
N LYS A 25 -11.87 5.98 -6.05
CA LYS A 25 -12.49 7.19 -5.50
C LYS A 25 -11.53 7.92 -4.55
N SER A 26 -10.90 7.21 -3.60
CA SER A 26 -9.97 7.83 -2.66
C SER A 26 -8.70 8.37 -3.33
N VAL A 27 -8.21 7.74 -4.40
CA VAL A 27 -7.10 8.27 -5.22
C VAL A 27 -7.49 9.59 -5.91
N ILE A 28 -8.71 9.68 -6.44
CA ILE A 28 -9.22 10.91 -7.07
C ILE A 28 -9.35 12.04 -6.05
N GLU A 29 -9.70 11.72 -4.81
CA GLU A 29 -9.93 12.65 -3.69
C GLU A 29 -8.64 13.02 -2.92
N LEU A 30 -7.46 12.54 -3.35
CA LEU A 30 -6.19 12.91 -2.72
C LEU A 30 -5.95 14.42 -2.80
N ASP A 31 -5.58 15.00 -1.67
CA ASP A 31 -5.14 16.39 -1.56
C ASP A 31 -3.66 16.52 -1.96
N TYR A 32 -3.42 16.27 -3.25
CA TYR A 32 -2.11 16.40 -3.90
C TYR A 32 -2.32 16.77 -5.37
N PRO A 33 -1.48 17.62 -5.98
CA PRO A 33 -1.66 18.03 -7.37
C PRO A 33 -1.71 16.83 -8.31
N LYS A 34 -2.74 16.73 -9.15
CA LYS A 34 -2.96 15.56 -10.03
C LYS A 34 -1.86 15.38 -11.06
N GLU A 35 -1.21 16.44 -11.45
CA GLU A 35 -0.04 16.46 -12.33
C GLU A 35 1.25 15.99 -11.63
N LYS A 36 1.22 15.81 -10.30
CA LYS A 36 2.35 15.36 -9.47
C LYS A 36 2.25 13.92 -9.02
N PHE A 37 1.25 13.18 -9.46
CA PHE A 37 1.18 11.74 -9.22
C PHE A 37 0.57 10.98 -10.38
N GLU A 38 0.79 9.68 -10.40
CA GLU A 38 0.18 8.74 -11.33
C GLU A 38 -0.32 7.50 -10.61
N LEU A 39 -1.30 6.82 -11.20
CA LEU A 39 -1.86 5.55 -10.75
C LEU A 39 -1.41 4.44 -11.70
N ILE A 40 -0.76 3.41 -11.16
CA ILE A 40 -0.29 2.24 -11.92
C ILE A 40 -0.97 1.00 -11.38
N LEU A 41 -1.87 0.42 -12.18
CA LEU A 41 -2.60 -0.80 -11.86
C LEU A 41 -1.95 -1.99 -12.59
N ILE A 42 -1.53 -3.02 -11.85
CA ILE A 42 -0.99 -4.25 -12.41
C ILE A 42 -1.96 -5.40 -12.11
N GLY A 43 -2.80 -5.74 -13.09
CA GLY A 43 -3.80 -6.79 -13.02
C GLY A 43 -3.32 -8.14 -13.51
N ASP A 44 -4.10 -9.20 -13.28
CA ASP A 44 -3.86 -10.52 -13.88
C ASP A 44 -4.28 -10.52 -15.35
N GLU A 45 -5.50 -10.10 -15.62
CA GLU A 45 -6.14 -10.06 -16.92
C GLU A 45 -7.06 -8.84 -17.05
N PRO A 46 -7.43 -8.42 -18.27
CA PRO A 46 -8.45 -7.39 -18.46
C PRO A 46 -9.78 -7.82 -17.84
N THR A 47 -10.40 -6.88 -17.11
CA THR A 47 -11.76 -7.04 -16.58
C THR A 47 -12.54 -5.75 -16.76
N ASP A 48 -13.85 -5.83 -17.04
CA ASP A 48 -14.73 -4.67 -17.15
C ASP A 48 -14.64 -3.75 -15.94
N LEU A 49 -14.48 -4.35 -14.75
CA LEU A 49 -14.36 -3.62 -13.50
C LEU A 49 -13.09 -2.75 -13.48
N MET A 50 -11.97 -3.31 -13.90
CA MET A 50 -10.69 -2.62 -13.91
C MET A 50 -10.64 -1.55 -14.99
N GLU A 51 -11.15 -1.84 -16.18
CA GLU A 51 -11.23 -0.88 -17.29
C GLU A 51 -12.14 0.29 -16.94
N LYS A 52 -13.34 0.02 -16.41
CA LYS A 52 -14.26 1.05 -15.96
C LYS A 52 -13.61 1.98 -14.92
N HIS A 53 -12.98 1.45 -13.89
CA HIS A 53 -12.41 2.28 -12.83
C HIS A 53 -11.13 3.01 -13.27
N SER A 54 -10.33 2.43 -14.17
CA SER A 54 -9.21 3.15 -14.76
C SER A 54 -9.67 4.33 -15.63
N SER A 55 -10.77 4.17 -16.38
CA SER A 55 -11.38 5.28 -17.16
C SER A 55 -11.89 6.39 -16.24
N ILE A 56 -12.59 6.05 -15.17
CA ILE A 56 -13.06 7.03 -14.17
C ILE A 56 -11.89 7.83 -13.59
N ALA A 57 -10.76 7.18 -13.26
CA ALA A 57 -9.58 7.89 -12.76
C ALA A 57 -9.00 8.85 -13.80
N LYS A 58 -8.90 8.42 -15.07
CA LYS A 58 -8.42 9.26 -16.18
C LYS A 58 -9.31 10.45 -16.42
N GLU A 59 -10.63 10.25 -16.48
CA GLU A 59 -11.63 11.32 -16.64
C GLU A 59 -11.56 12.35 -15.50
N ALA A 60 -11.20 11.90 -14.30
CA ALA A 60 -10.95 12.78 -13.16
C ALA A 60 -9.57 13.47 -13.19
N GLY A 61 -8.79 13.31 -14.24
CA GLY A 61 -7.48 13.95 -14.43
C GLY A 61 -6.30 13.22 -13.82
N VAL A 62 -6.47 11.96 -13.35
CA VAL A 62 -5.37 11.16 -12.82
C VAL A 62 -4.67 10.42 -13.97
N ASN A 63 -3.37 10.65 -14.16
CA ASN A 63 -2.58 9.86 -15.11
C ASN A 63 -2.58 8.38 -14.68
N THR A 64 -3.25 7.53 -15.46
CA THR A 64 -3.47 6.13 -15.08
C THR A 64 -2.90 5.17 -16.12
N ILE A 65 -2.03 4.28 -15.66
CA ILE A 65 -1.41 3.20 -16.43
C ILE A 65 -2.00 1.87 -15.96
N VAL A 66 -2.43 1.03 -16.91
CA VAL A 66 -2.90 -0.33 -16.63
C VAL A 66 -2.02 -1.32 -17.38
N LYS A 67 -1.58 -2.36 -16.69
CA LYS A 67 -0.83 -3.47 -17.25
C LYS A 67 -1.39 -4.80 -16.73
N TYR A 68 -1.26 -5.83 -17.52
CA TYR A 68 -1.74 -7.17 -17.18
C TYR A 68 -0.59 -8.16 -17.16
N ARG A 69 -0.41 -8.80 -16.02
CA ARG A 69 0.58 -9.87 -15.80
C ARG A 69 0.06 -10.78 -14.68
N PRO A 70 -0.28 -12.05 -14.98
CA PRO A 70 -0.79 -13.01 -14.00
C PRO A 70 0.36 -13.61 -13.18
N VAL A 71 0.96 -12.79 -12.33
CA VAL A 71 2.12 -13.13 -11.51
C VAL A 71 1.85 -12.77 -10.04
N ALA A 72 2.72 -13.20 -9.12
CA ALA A 72 2.59 -12.91 -7.71
C ALA A 72 2.65 -11.38 -7.40
N ALA A 73 2.11 -10.98 -6.25
CA ALA A 73 1.99 -9.57 -5.87
C ALA A 73 3.36 -8.85 -5.81
N GLY A 74 4.40 -9.52 -5.32
CA GLY A 74 5.76 -8.97 -5.29
C GLY A 74 6.27 -8.62 -6.69
N GLN A 75 6.10 -9.54 -7.64
CA GLN A 75 6.49 -9.30 -9.04
C GLN A 75 5.65 -8.19 -9.69
N LYS A 76 4.35 -8.09 -9.39
CA LYS A 76 3.52 -6.96 -9.86
C LYS A 76 4.02 -5.62 -9.32
N ARG A 77 4.44 -5.57 -8.04
CA ARG A 77 5.03 -4.35 -7.46
C ARG A 77 6.35 -3.99 -8.15
N ASN A 78 7.22 -4.96 -8.47
CA ASN A 78 8.43 -4.71 -9.24
C ASN A 78 8.11 -4.13 -10.63
N ILE A 79 7.20 -4.75 -11.38
CA ILE A 79 6.76 -4.27 -12.70
C ILE A 79 6.20 -2.84 -12.62
N GLY A 80 5.38 -2.56 -11.61
CA GLY A 80 4.82 -1.22 -11.38
C GLY A 80 5.90 -0.20 -11.07
N SER A 81 6.87 -0.53 -10.22
CA SER A 81 7.99 0.33 -9.86
C SER A 81 8.93 0.63 -11.04
N GLU A 82 9.16 -0.33 -11.92
CA GLU A 82 9.93 -0.13 -13.15
C GLU A 82 9.24 0.84 -14.13
N LYS A 83 7.91 0.85 -14.18
CA LYS A 83 7.11 1.76 -15.02
C LYS A 83 6.89 3.14 -14.40
N ALA A 84 7.11 3.25 -13.11
CA ALA A 84 6.87 4.47 -12.35
C ALA A 84 7.79 5.61 -12.81
N LYS A 85 7.23 6.84 -12.90
CA LYS A 85 7.98 8.08 -13.17
C LYS A 85 8.39 8.78 -11.89
N GLY A 86 7.69 8.50 -10.78
CA GLY A 86 7.92 9.14 -9.50
C GLY A 86 9.27 8.81 -8.89
N SER A 87 9.82 9.76 -8.16
CA SER A 87 10.96 9.52 -7.26
C SER A 87 10.56 8.77 -6.00
N LEU A 88 9.25 8.78 -5.69
CA LEU A 88 8.63 8.01 -4.62
C LEU A 88 7.63 7.00 -5.20
N ILE A 89 7.67 5.79 -4.68
CA ILE A 89 6.67 4.74 -4.95
C ILE A 89 5.74 4.64 -3.75
N ALA A 90 4.45 4.73 -4.01
CA ALA A 90 3.39 4.58 -3.02
C ALA A 90 2.67 3.24 -3.25
N PHE A 91 3.01 2.23 -2.45
CA PHE A 91 2.33 0.94 -2.48
C PHE A 91 1.04 0.98 -1.68
N THR A 92 -0.01 0.44 -2.26
CA THR A 92 -1.26 0.14 -1.58
C THR A 92 -1.93 -1.06 -2.24
N ASP A 93 -3.00 -1.60 -1.64
CA ASP A 93 -3.71 -2.77 -2.14
C ASP A 93 -5.08 -2.36 -2.71
N ASP A 94 -5.68 -3.19 -3.58
CA ASP A 94 -6.95 -2.91 -4.26
C ASP A 94 -8.19 -2.97 -3.34
N ASP A 95 -8.00 -3.35 -2.07
CA ASP A 95 -9.00 -3.35 -1.01
C ASP A 95 -8.71 -2.31 0.10
N THR A 96 -8.05 -1.20 -0.26
CA THR A 96 -7.81 -0.07 0.63
C THR A 96 -8.61 1.17 0.25
N ILE A 97 -8.71 2.11 1.19
CA ILE A 97 -9.20 3.47 1.01
C ILE A 97 -8.14 4.40 1.60
N LEU A 98 -7.63 5.32 0.82
CA LEU A 98 -6.60 6.26 1.23
C LEU A 98 -7.23 7.46 1.93
N ARG A 99 -6.59 7.98 2.98
CA ARG A 99 -6.94 9.29 3.53
C ARG A 99 -6.49 10.38 2.54
N ASN A 100 -7.26 11.43 2.39
CA ASN A 100 -6.98 12.47 1.38
C ASN A 100 -5.59 13.12 1.52
N ASP A 101 -5.05 13.25 2.73
CA ASP A 101 -3.72 13.81 3.01
C ASP A 101 -2.59 12.76 3.05
N TRP A 102 -2.86 11.52 2.62
CA TRP A 102 -1.94 10.39 2.71
C TRP A 102 -0.58 10.67 2.08
N ILE A 103 -0.56 11.19 0.83
CA ILE A 103 0.69 11.54 0.13
C ILE A 103 1.40 12.70 0.84
N LYS A 104 0.68 13.77 1.17
CA LYS A 104 1.27 14.95 1.82
C LYS A 104 1.96 14.62 3.14
N ASN A 105 1.28 13.87 4.00
CA ASN A 105 1.85 13.46 5.29
C ASN A 105 3.08 12.58 5.11
N SER A 106 3.03 11.64 4.17
CA SER A 106 4.15 10.76 3.90
C SER A 106 5.39 11.51 3.41
N ILE A 107 5.20 12.41 2.45
CA ILE A 107 6.28 13.25 1.92
C ILE A 107 6.89 14.13 3.02
N ARG A 108 6.06 14.79 3.82
CA ARG A 108 6.53 15.61 4.94
C ARG A 108 7.46 14.81 5.86
N HIS A 109 7.06 13.60 6.27
CA HIS A 109 7.88 12.76 7.14
C HIS A 109 9.20 12.32 6.50
N LEU A 110 9.21 12.04 5.19
CA LEU A 110 10.43 11.66 4.47
C LEU A 110 11.39 12.84 4.27
N ILE A 111 10.86 14.06 4.10
CA ILE A 111 11.67 15.30 3.98
C ILE A 111 12.23 15.70 5.35
N GLU A 112 11.39 15.72 6.39
CA GLU A 112 11.79 16.11 7.75
C GLU A 112 12.82 15.14 8.36
N ASN A 113 12.89 13.90 7.85
CA ASN A 113 13.75 12.86 8.40
C ASN A 113 14.42 12.04 7.28
N GLU A 114 15.41 12.62 6.62
CA GLU A 114 16.12 12.04 5.46
C GLU A 114 16.75 10.65 5.70
N LYS A 115 16.99 10.30 6.98
CA LYS A 115 17.50 8.97 7.36
C LYS A 115 16.55 7.82 7.02
N TYR A 116 15.24 8.11 6.85
CA TYR A 116 14.26 7.12 6.46
C TYR A 116 14.10 7.07 4.93
N VAL A 117 14.06 5.88 4.41
CA VAL A 117 13.81 5.65 2.97
C VAL A 117 12.36 5.36 2.68
N GLY A 118 11.59 4.97 3.68
CA GLY A 118 10.19 4.64 3.55
C GLY A 118 9.39 5.02 4.78
N VAL A 119 8.11 5.29 4.58
CA VAL A 119 7.14 5.63 5.63
C VAL A 119 5.84 4.89 5.40
N GLY A 120 5.25 4.45 6.47
CA GLY A 120 3.89 3.92 6.51
C GLY A 120 3.19 4.31 7.80
N GLY A 121 2.03 3.76 8.03
CA GLY A 121 1.24 4.12 9.19
C GLY A 121 0.08 3.15 9.45
N PRO A 122 -0.93 3.56 10.22
CA PRO A 122 -2.03 2.68 10.58
C PRO A 122 -2.89 2.31 9.36
N ASN A 123 -3.32 1.04 9.34
CA ASN A 123 -4.29 0.51 8.39
C ASN A 123 -5.57 0.09 9.13
N TYR A 124 -6.45 1.05 9.38
CA TYR A 124 -7.68 0.83 10.11
C TYR A 124 -8.70 0.00 9.32
N THR A 125 -9.63 -0.65 10.01
CA THR A 125 -10.79 -1.28 9.38
C THR A 125 -11.87 -0.22 9.16
N PRO A 126 -12.49 -0.13 7.96
CA PRO A 126 -13.59 0.79 7.71
C PRO A 126 -14.72 0.63 8.72
N LYS A 127 -15.37 1.75 9.09
CA LYS A 127 -16.46 1.73 10.09
C LYS A 127 -17.69 0.96 9.65
N GLU A 128 -17.91 0.86 8.35
CA GLU A 128 -19.07 0.22 7.71
C GLU A 128 -18.91 -1.29 7.58
N GLU A 129 -17.73 -1.83 7.95
CA GLU A 129 -17.47 -3.26 7.86
C GLU A 129 -18.34 -4.10 8.80
N MET A 130 -18.54 -5.37 8.41
CA MET A 130 -19.27 -6.34 9.22
C MET A 130 -18.59 -6.56 10.59
N PRO A 131 -19.36 -6.92 11.62
CA PRO A 131 -18.83 -7.10 12.98
C PRO A 131 -17.62 -8.04 13.06
N PHE A 132 -17.63 -9.14 12.30
CA PHE A 132 -16.50 -10.07 12.26
C PHE A 132 -15.24 -9.41 11.67
N ALA A 133 -15.36 -8.70 10.55
CA ALA A 133 -14.23 -7.98 9.95
C ALA A 133 -13.65 -6.92 10.89
N LYS A 134 -14.51 -6.23 11.66
CA LYS A 134 -14.08 -5.30 12.71
C LYS A 134 -13.32 -6.01 13.84
N ALA A 135 -13.78 -7.20 14.25
CA ALA A 135 -13.09 -8.01 15.24
C ALA A 135 -11.70 -8.44 14.73
N VAL A 136 -11.60 -8.89 13.47
CA VAL A 136 -10.31 -9.19 12.81
C VAL A 136 -9.39 -7.97 12.82
N GLY A 137 -9.90 -6.79 12.50
CA GLY A 137 -9.11 -5.55 12.54
C GLY A 137 -8.59 -5.22 13.94
N ARG A 138 -9.40 -5.46 14.99
CA ARG A 138 -8.98 -5.28 16.39
C ARG A 138 -7.90 -6.29 16.79
N ILE A 139 -8.00 -7.54 16.33
CA ILE A 139 -6.99 -8.58 16.56
C ILE A 139 -5.67 -8.16 15.94
N PHE A 140 -5.66 -7.75 14.67
CA PHE A 140 -4.45 -7.27 14.00
C PHE A 140 -3.88 -5.98 14.60
N GLY A 141 -4.72 -5.15 15.20
CA GLY A 141 -4.29 -3.97 15.95
C GLY A 141 -3.84 -4.25 17.38
N SER A 142 -3.97 -5.49 17.86
CA SER A 142 -3.63 -5.85 19.24
C SER A 142 -2.13 -5.93 19.44
N LYS A 143 -1.61 -5.17 20.41
CA LYS A 143 -0.20 -5.22 20.83
C LYS A 143 0.22 -6.59 21.37
N PHE A 144 -0.72 -7.38 21.89
CA PHE A 144 -0.46 -8.69 22.46
C PHE A 144 -0.32 -9.81 21.41
N LEU A 145 -1.11 -9.75 20.33
CA LEU A 145 -1.20 -10.85 19.37
C LEU A 145 -0.34 -10.62 18.11
N PHE A 146 -0.13 -9.37 17.72
CA PHE A 146 0.56 -9.03 16.47
C PHE A 146 1.52 -7.83 16.63
N SER A 147 2.11 -7.63 17.80
CA SER A 147 2.97 -6.47 18.11
C SER A 147 4.15 -6.26 17.15
N PHE A 148 4.53 -7.28 16.41
CA PHE A 148 5.66 -7.23 15.48
C PHE A 148 5.26 -6.86 14.04
N ARG A 149 3.98 -7.02 13.67
CA ARG A 149 3.55 -6.93 12.26
C ARG A 149 2.63 -5.75 11.95
N TYR A 150 1.93 -5.20 12.94
CA TYR A 150 0.94 -4.16 12.68
C TYR A 150 1.15 -2.95 13.58
N THR A 151 1.30 -1.84 12.94
CA THR A 151 1.64 -0.56 13.55
C THR A 151 0.43 0.22 14.07
N ILE A 152 -0.74 -0.43 14.18
CA ILE A 152 -1.95 0.23 14.68
C ILE A 152 -1.80 0.59 16.16
N GLY A 153 -2.09 1.85 16.48
CA GLY A 153 -2.20 2.32 17.88
C GLY A 153 -0.95 2.95 18.48
N HIS A 154 0.08 3.25 17.70
CA HIS A 154 1.14 4.16 18.15
C HIS A 154 0.71 5.61 17.95
N SER A 155 0.83 6.42 18.99
CA SER A 155 0.49 7.85 18.97
C SER A 155 1.62 8.75 18.49
N LYS A 156 2.83 8.20 18.34
CA LYS A 156 4.04 8.96 17.94
C LYS A 156 4.74 8.24 16.78
N ALA A 157 5.38 9.03 15.93
CA ALA A 157 6.25 8.51 14.88
C ALA A 157 7.44 7.76 15.50
N LYS A 158 7.82 6.62 14.91
CA LYS A 158 8.93 5.80 15.38
C LYS A 158 9.53 4.95 14.27
N GLU A 159 10.78 4.55 14.43
CA GLU A 159 11.43 3.56 13.58
C GLU A 159 10.79 2.17 13.80
N ILE A 160 10.58 1.45 12.70
CA ILE A 160 9.95 0.12 12.71
C ILE A 160 10.73 -0.86 11.84
N ALA A 161 10.59 -2.15 12.13
CA ALA A 161 11.25 -3.21 11.38
C ALA A 161 10.43 -3.75 10.20
N HIS A 162 9.15 -3.48 10.16
CA HIS A 162 8.26 -3.96 9.09
C HIS A 162 7.07 -3.03 8.90
N ASN A 163 6.74 -2.78 7.65
CA ASN A 163 5.55 -2.02 7.25
C ASN A 163 4.78 -2.75 6.15
N PRO A 164 3.48 -3.08 6.35
CA PRO A 164 2.69 -3.72 5.31
C PRO A 164 2.56 -2.85 4.06
N THR A 165 2.71 -3.46 2.88
CA THR A 165 2.65 -2.75 1.60
C THR A 165 1.29 -2.13 1.26
N CYS A 166 0.24 -2.45 1.99
CA CYS A 166 -1.05 -1.78 1.84
C CYS A 166 -1.04 -0.30 2.26
N ASN A 167 0.03 0.17 2.93
CA ASN A 167 0.23 1.55 3.36
C ASN A 167 1.72 1.89 3.42
N TYR A 168 2.38 2.02 2.27
CA TYR A 168 3.84 2.18 2.24
C TYR A 168 4.28 3.13 1.13
N ILE A 169 4.88 4.27 1.49
CA ILE A 169 5.55 5.17 0.53
C ILE A 169 7.06 5.10 0.76
N ILE A 170 7.82 4.86 -0.31
CA ILE A 170 9.26 4.57 -0.25
C ILE A 170 10.00 5.20 -1.44
N LYS A 171 11.26 5.53 -1.29
CA LYS A 171 12.15 6.03 -2.35
C LYS A 171 12.29 4.99 -3.47
N LYS A 172 12.09 5.41 -4.72
CA LYS A 172 12.11 4.52 -5.88
C LYS A 172 13.45 3.82 -6.11
N ASP A 173 14.55 4.52 -5.90
CA ASP A 173 15.90 3.97 -6.03
C ASP A 173 16.11 2.77 -5.10
N VAL A 174 15.66 2.87 -3.85
CA VAL A 174 15.70 1.76 -2.88
C VAL A 174 14.84 0.59 -3.32
N VAL A 175 13.62 0.84 -3.83
CA VAL A 175 12.78 -0.25 -4.35
C VAL A 175 13.44 -0.96 -5.53
N ASN A 176 14.08 -0.21 -6.43
CA ASN A 176 14.76 -0.78 -7.60
C ASN A 176 16.03 -1.55 -7.23
N GLU A 177 16.71 -1.16 -6.16
CA GLU A 177 17.90 -1.86 -5.62
C GLU A 177 17.51 -3.17 -4.94
N ILE A 178 16.54 -3.12 -4.01
CA ILE A 178 16.20 -4.26 -3.15
C ILE A 178 15.27 -5.23 -3.87
N LYS A 179 14.27 -4.73 -4.62
CA LYS A 179 13.17 -5.45 -5.32
C LYS A 179 12.41 -6.43 -4.41
N PHE A 180 11.16 -6.67 -4.71
CA PHE A 180 10.38 -7.72 -4.04
C PHE A 180 10.77 -9.10 -4.56
N HIS A 181 10.69 -10.11 -3.71
CA HIS A 181 10.82 -11.51 -4.14
C HIS A 181 9.65 -11.89 -5.06
N GLU A 182 9.95 -12.40 -6.26
CA GLU A 182 8.96 -12.50 -7.32
C GLU A 182 7.96 -13.64 -7.14
N THR A 183 8.32 -14.69 -6.40
CA THR A 183 7.49 -15.89 -6.24
C THR A 183 7.01 -16.11 -4.80
N LEU A 184 7.56 -15.37 -3.83
CA LEU A 184 7.13 -15.49 -2.44
C LEU A 184 5.74 -14.89 -2.27
N TRP A 185 4.82 -15.66 -1.73
CA TRP A 185 3.49 -15.23 -1.31
C TRP A 185 2.87 -16.26 -0.36
N PRO A 186 2.33 -15.83 0.80
CA PRO A 186 2.44 -14.50 1.39
C PRO A 186 3.79 -14.26 2.07
N GLY A 187 4.06 -13.00 2.45
CA GLY A 187 5.23 -12.61 3.24
C GLY A 187 6.30 -11.88 2.45
N GLU A 188 6.02 -11.56 1.18
CA GLU A 188 6.91 -10.81 0.29
C GLU A 188 7.24 -9.41 0.82
N ASP A 189 6.34 -8.80 1.58
CA ASP A 189 6.52 -7.49 2.22
C ASP A 189 7.47 -7.56 3.42
N ALA A 190 7.31 -8.58 4.26
CA ALA A 190 8.19 -8.78 5.41
C ALA A 190 9.62 -9.16 4.96
N GLU A 191 9.74 -10.00 3.94
CA GLU A 191 11.01 -10.40 3.36
C GLU A 191 11.73 -9.20 2.72
N PHE A 192 11.00 -8.36 1.98
CA PHE A 192 11.52 -7.11 1.42
C PHE A 192 12.08 -6.19 2.50
N ASP A 193 11.33 -5.95 3.59
CA ASP A 193 11.76 -5.11 4.70
C ASP A 193 12.99 -5.68 5.41
N ILE A 194 13.09 -7.00 5.59
CA ILE A 194 14.29 -7.64 6.17
C ILE A 194 15.54 -7.33 5.32
N ARG A 195 15.45 -7.47 3.99
CA ARG A 195 16.59 -7.15 3.12
C ARG A 195 16.92 -5.66 3.12
N LEU A 196 15.89 -4.81 3.16
CA LEU A 196 16.03 -3.36 3.25
C LEU A 196 16.77 -2.96 4.54
N LEU A 197 16.40 -3.51 5.68
CA LEU A 197 17.07 -3.26 6.96
C LEU A 197 18.49 -3.80 6.98
N ASN A 198 18.74 -4.99 6.43
CA ASN A 198 20.09 -5.58 6.34
C ASN A 198 21.01 -4.75 5.43
N ALA A 199 20.46 -4.03 4.46
CA ALA A 199 21.20 -3.06 3.64
C ALA A 199 21.47 -1.72 4.38
N GLY A 200 21.02 -1.59 5.63
CA GLY A 200 21.24 -0.39 6.46
C GLY A 200 20.18 0.69 6.33
N TYR A 201 19.16 0.47 5.54
CA TYR A 201 18.04 1.40 5.40
C TYR A 201 17.10 1.38 6.62
N LYS A 202 16.30 2.43 6.77
CA LYS A 202 15.38 2.60 7.90
C LYS A 202 13.99 2.96 7.44
N ILE A 203 12.98 2.45 8.16
CA ILE A 203 11.56 2.66 7.89
C ILE A 203 10.93 3.43 9.05
N LEU A 204 10.10 4.42 8.73
CA LEU A 204 9.35 5.21 9.70
C LEU A 204 7.88 4.76 9.75
N TYR A 205 7.36 4.56 10.94
CA TYR A 205 5.93 4.60 11.21
C TYR A 205 5.50 6.02 11.55
N ALA A 206 4.45 6.52 10.90
CA ALA A 206 3.85 7.81 11.17
C ALA A 206 2.34 7.65 11.41
N PRO A 207 1.80 8.09 12.57
CA PRO A 207 0.40 7.83 12.94
C PRO A 207 -0.62 8.60 12.10
N ASP A 208 -0.19 9.59 11.35
CA ASP A 208 -0.97 10.41 10.45
C ASP A 208 -0.91 9.99 8.97
N VAL A 209 -0.15 8.95 8.65
CA VAL A 209 -0.14 8.28 7.32
C VAL A 209 -1.19 7.17 7.35
N VAL A 210 -2.43 7.48 7.06
CA VAL A 210 -3.59 6.61 7.33
C VAL A 210 -4.19 6.02 6.07
N VAL A 211 -4.48 4.73 6.11
CA VAL A 211 -5.39 4.06 5.16
C VAL A 211 -6.46 3.26 5.91
N TRP A 212 -7.57 2.98 5.25
CA TRP A 212 -8.54 1.98 5.70
C TRP A 212 -8.41 0.76 4.81
N HIS A 213 -8.31 -0.41 5.43
CA HIS A 213 -8.10 -1.68 4.72
C HIS A 213 -9.25 -2.63 5.05
N HIS A 214 -9.96 -3.10 4.03
CA HIS A 214 -11.04 -4.07 4.14
C HIS A 214 -10.53 -5.41 4.66
N ARG A 215 -11.20 -5.96 5.66
CA ARG A 215 -10.81 -7.24 6.27
C ARG A 215 -11.69 -8.38 5.75
N ARG A 216 -11.21 -9.60 5.92
CA ARG A 216 -11.98 -10.80 5.54
C ARG A 216 -13.28 -10.86 6.35
N PRO A 217 -14.47 -10.84 5.71
CA PRO A 217 -15.75 -10.69 6.41
C PRO A 217 -16.27 -12.00 7.01
N ARG A 218 -15.68 -13.15 6.69
CA ARG A 218 -16.13 -14.48 7.11
C ARG A 218 -15.03 -15.24 7.85
N PRO A 219 -15.39 -16.02 8.91
CA PRO A 219 -14.42 -16.83 9.66
C PRO A 219 -13.61 -17.78 8.78
N THR A 220 -14.27 -18.47 7.85
CA THR A 220 -13.58 -19.40 6.92
C THR A 220 -12.54 -18.72 6.04
N ALA A 221 -12.82 -17.52 5.53
CA ALA A 221 -11.87 -16.75 4.74
C ALA A 221 -10.70 -16.25 5.59
N PHE A 222 -10.95 -15.88 6.85
CA PHE A 222 -9.92 -15.49 7.80
C PHE A 222 -9.02 -16.68 8.17
N LEU A 223 -9.60 -17.84 8.49
CA LEU A 223 -8.83 -19.06 8.78
C LEU A 223 -7.94 -19.47 7.60
N LYS A 224 -8.45 -19.40 6.37
CA LYS A 224 -7.66 -19.65 5.16
C LYS A 224 -6.49 -18.66 5.05
N GLN A 225 -6.70 -17.39 5.37
CA GLN A 225 -5.65 -16.37 5.38
C GLN A 225 -4.58 -16.70 6.43
N MET A 226 -4.98 -17.06 7.65
CA MET A 226 -4.04 -17.43 8.72
C MET A 226 -3.25 -18.70 8.36
N PHE A 227 -3.89 -19.69 7.77
CA PHE A 227 -3.21 -20.89 7.29
C PHE A 227 -2.15 -20.57 6.21
N ASN A 228 -2.47 -19.66 5.29
CA ASN A 228 -1.50 -19.24 4.28
C ASN A 228 -0.32 -18.46 4.89
N TYR A 229 -0.54 -17.68 5.95
CA TYR A 229 0.54 -16.97 6.65
C TYR A 229 1.48 -17.89 7.46
N GLY A 230 1.05 -19.11 7.76
CA GLY A 230 1.83 -20.11 8.50
C GLY A 230 2.59 -21.11 7.62
N LYS A 231 2.48 -20.99 6.28
CA LYS A 231 3.24 -21.80 5.32
C LYS A 231 4.63 -21.23 5.08
#